data_45a0f037969d8e8438090b3581fbedec
#
_entry.id   45a0f037969d8e8438090b3581fbedec
#
_cell.length_a   1.000
_cell.length_b   1.000
_cell.length_c   1.000
_cell.angle_alpha   90.00
_cell.angle_beta   90.00
_cell.angle_gamma   90.00
#
_symmetry.space_group_name_H-M   'P 1'
#
loop_
_entity.id
_entity.type
_entity.pdbx_description
1 polymer ?
#
loop_
_entity_poly.entity_id
_entity_poly.type
_entity_poly.pdbx_seq_one_letter_code
_entity_poly.pdbx_strand_id
1 'polypeptide(L)'
;MNKVLVIGYVWPEPNSSAAGYQMMAILRAYKQQGWQVKFATPAQQTDHMVDLAAEGISSQPIELNSDSFNDYLMQYQPDIVHFDRFMMEEQFGWRVDKFSPDALKILDTVDIQCLRDARHQALKANRDLIQQDLTSDLAKREIAAILRCDIALIISTYEMTLLTERFNVNPDLLHYLPFMVDLAALPVKTKSFDERQHFMTIGNFRHAPNWDAVLYLQSIWPLIRKKLPEAELHIYGSYPPPKATALNNLKTGFLIKGWVEDAYTVVEGARVTLAPLRFGAGLKGKLLDAMVMQTPSVTTSIGAEGMTVPDAPWPGTVADDIESFAGAAVKLYQDKVAWELARSHTLTHVRKQFNAAVLSRQLFEKIAKVQENLTQHRINNFTGAMLKHHTMASTKYLSQWIMEKNK
;
A
#
# COMPACT_ATOMS: atom_id res chain seq x y z
N MET A 1 8.11 -27.63 6.36
CA MET A 1 7.42 -26.84 5.30
C MET A 1 6.30 -26.06 5.98
N ASN A 2 6.40 -24.73 6.03
CA ASN A 2 5.40 -23.93 6.74
C ASN A 2 4.06 -23.90 6.00
N LYS A 3 2.97 -23.97 6.78
CA LYS A 3 1.62 -23.68 6.31
C LYS A 3 1.28 -22.23 6.65
N VAL A 4 1.06 -21.42 5.63
CA VAL A 4 0.72 -20.00 5.77
C VAL A 4 -0.76 -19.79 5.48
N LEU A 5 -1.46 -19.18 6.43
CA LEU A 5 -2.81 -18.68 6.25
C LEU A 5 -2.78 -17.16 6.15
N VAL A 6 -3.12 -16.61 5.00
CA VAL A 6 -3.27 -15.17 4.81
C VAL A 6 -4.75 -14.81 4.94
N ILE A 7 -5.07 -13.90 5.85
CA ILE A 7 -6.44 -13.42 6.07
C ILE A 7 -6.56 -12.03 5.43
N GLY A 8 -7.11 -12.00 4.22
CA GLY A 8 -7.25 -10.80 3.41
C GLY A 8 -8.45 -9.94 3.79
N TYR A 9 -8.27 -8.64 3.85
CA TYR A 9 -9.36 -7.68 3.99
C TYR A 9 -10.23 -7.61 2.73
N VAL A 10 -9.57 -7.69 1.57
CA VAL A 10 -10.18 -7.76 0.23
C VAL A 10 -9.44 -8.80 -0.61
N TRP A 11 -10.05 -9.21 -1.73
CA TRP A 11 -9.34 -9.98 -2.74
C TRP A 11 -8.20 -9.15 -3.34
N PRO A 12 -7.02 -9.74 -3.61
CA PRO A 12 -5.93 -9.03 -4.26
C PRO A 12 -6.31 -8.59 -5.68
N GLU A 13 -6.17 -7.30 -5.95
CA GLU A 13 -6.37 -6.69 -7.27
C GLU A 13 -5.07 -5.99 -7.71
N PRO A 14 -4.06 -6.74 -8.22
CA PRO A 14 -2.75 -6.16 -8.55
C PRO A 14 -2.81 -5.09 -9.64
N ASN A 15 -3.78 -5.19 -10.57
CA ASN A 15 -3.97 -4.23 -11.66
C ASN A 15 -4.92 -3.06 -11.28
N SER A 16 -5.35 -2.98 -10.02
CA SER A 16 -6.27 -1.93 -9.54
C SER A 16 -5.75 -1.19 -8.33
N SER A 17 -4.82 -1.78 -7.57
CA SER A 17 -4.29 -1.16 -6.35
C SER A 17 -2.86 -1.59 -6.02
N ALA A 18 -2.09 -0.66 -5.48
CA ALA A 18 -0.74 -0.94 -4.98
C ALA A 18 -0.75 -1.96 -3.83
N ALA A 19 -1.79 -1.96 -2.99
CA ALA A 19 -1.97 -2.96 -1.94
C ALA A 19 -2.18 -4.36 -2.51
N GLY A 20 -2.97 -4.50 -3.58
CA GLY A 20 -3.14 -5.76 -4.29
C GLY A 20 -1.85 -6.26 -4.93
N TYR A 21 -1.07 -5.35 -5.53
CA TYR A 21 0.26 -5.67 -6.07
C TYR A 21 1.19 -6.20 -4.97
N GLN A 22 1.30 -5.50 -3.83
CA GLN A 22 2.15 -5.90 -2.70
C GLN A 22 1.70 -7.24 -2.12
N MET A 23 0.40 -7.45 -1.91
CA MET A 23 -0.13 -8.71 -1.41
C MET A 23 0.25 -9.88 -2.33
N MET A 24 0.13 -9.71 -3.66
CA MET A 24 0.56 -10.75 -4.61
C MET A 24 2.06 -11.00 -4.56
N ALA A 25 2.89 -9.97 -4.40
CA ALA A 25 4.33 -10.12 -4.24
C ALA A 25 4.67 -10.93 -2.97
N ILE A 26 4.00 -10.67 -1.85
CA ILE A 26 4.17 -11.42 -0.59
C ILE A 26 3.72 -12.89 -0.76
N LEU A 27 2.55 -13.12 -1.34
CA LEU A 27 2.04 -14.49 -1.59
C LEU A 27 2.99 -15.30 -2.48
N ARG A 28 3.49 -14.70 -3.54
CA ARG A 28 4.50 -15.32 -4.43
C ARG A 28 5.81 -15.60 -3.70
N ALA A 29 6.26 -14.68 -2.83
CA ALA A 29 7.45 -14.87 -2.03
C ALA A 29 7.31 -16.07 -1.07
N TYR A 30 6.17 -16.22 -0.38
CA TYR A 30 5.89 -17.41 0.46
C TYR A 30 5.93 -18.71 -0.35
N LYS A 31 5.33 -18.70 -1.56
CA LYS A 31 5.38 -19.88 -2.45
C LYS A 31 6.79 -20.23 -2.90
N GLN A 32 7.61 -19.24 -3.23
CA GLN A 32 9.01 -19.45 -3.65
C GLN A 32 9.86 -20.09 -2.55
N GLN A 33 9.47 -19.93 -1.27
CA GLN A 33 10.07 -20.67 -0.14
C GLN A 33 9.60 -22.14 -0.07
N GLY A 34 8.75 -22.57 -0.97
CA GLY A 34 8.15 -23.91 -0.92
C GLY A 34 7.08 -24.05 0.15
N TRP A 35 6.52 -22.95 0.68
CA TRP A 35 5.50 -22.99 1.72
C TRP A 35 4.11 -23.23 1.14
N GLN A 36 3.26 -23.91 1.91
CA GLN A 36 1.86 -24.09 1.55
C GLN A 36 1.08 -22.81 1.91
N VAL A 37 0.59 -22.09 0.90
CA VAL A 37 -0.11 -20.82 1.10
C VAL A 37 -1.59 -21.02 0.85
N LYS A 38 -2.41 -20.55 1.81
CA LYS A 38 -3.86 -20.38 1.65
C LYS A 38 -4.25 -18.93 1.88
N PHE A 39 -5.13 -18.42 1.04
CA PHE A 39 -5.71 -17.10 1.17
C PHE A 39 -7.16 -17.22 1.64
N ALA A 40 -7.50 -16.61 2.76
CA ALA A 40 -8.86 -16.61 3.30
C ALA A 40 -9.38 -15.16 3.39
N THR A 41 -10.63 -14.93 3.04
CA THR A 41 -11.23 -13.60 3.11
C THR A 41 -12.73 -13.65 3.33
N PRO A 42 -13.32 -12.73 4.11
CA PRO A 42 -14.76 -12.55 4.20
C PRO A 42 -15.31 -11.65 3.08
N ALA A 43 -14.45 -11.10 2.22
CA ALA A 43 -14.85 -10.18 1.16
C ALA A 43 -15.54 -10.91 0.00
N GLN A 44 -16.50 -10.24 -0.61
CA GLN A 44 -17.08 -10.69 -1.87
C GLN A 44 -16.07 -10.62 -3.01
N GLN A 45 -16.23 -11.47 -3.99
CA GLN A 45 -15.44 -11.44 -5.23
C GLN A 45 -15.71 -10.14 -5.99
N THR A 46 -14.67 -9.69 -6.73
CA THR A 46 -14.70 -8.46 -7.52
C THR A 46 -14.28 -8.73 -8.96
N ASP A 47 -14.64 -7.81 -9.87
CA ASP A 47 -14.35 -7.96 -11.31
C ASP A 47 -12.84 -7.89 -11.64
N HIS A 48 -12.04 -7.31 -10.76
CA HIS A 48 -10.59 -7.10 -10.96
C HIS A 48 -9.71 -7.95 -10.06
N MET A 49 -10.30 -8.90 -9.32
CA MET A 49 -9.51 -9.80 -8.48
C MET A 49 -8.68 -10.75 -9.33
N VAL A 50 -7.50 -11.11 -8.82
CA VAL A 50 -6.65 -12.11 -9.46
C VAL A 50 -7.21 -13.51 -9.25
N ASP A 51 -7.05 -14.38 -10.24
CA ASP A 51 -7.27 -15.82 -10.08
C ASP A 51 -6.13 -16.44 -9.26
N LEU A 52 -6.33 -16.57 -7.95
CA LEU A 52 -5.36 -17.18 -7.06
C LEU A 52 -5.09 -18.65 -7.38
N ALA A 53 -6.06 -19.38 -7.95
CA ALA A 53 -5.86 -20.77 -8.34
C ALA A 53 -4.87 -20.90 -9.51
N ALA A 54 -4.92 -19.98 -10.47
CA ALA A 54 -3.93 -19.89 -11.54
C ALA A 54 -2.52 -19.60 -11.02
N GLU A 55 -2.41 -18.86 -9.91
CA GLU A 55 -1.16 -18.64 -9.19
C GLU A 55 -0.75 -19.85 -8.30
N GLY A 56 -1.57 -20.92 -8.27
CA GLY A 56 -1.36 -22.10 -7.43
C GLY A 56 -1.50 -21.80 -5.93
N ILE A 57 -2.34 -20.84 -5.58
CA ILE A 57 -2.69 -20.47 -4.21
C ILE A 57 -4.15 -20.86 -3.97
N SER A 58 -4.40 -21.74 -2.99
CA SER A 58 -5.77 -22.09 -2.66
C SER A 58 -6.45 -20.98 -1.88
N SER A 59 -7.71 -20.72 -2.17
CA SER A 59 -8.52 -19.74 -1.45
C SER A 59 -9.62 -20.40 -0.62
N GLN A 60 -9.99 -19.74 0.49
CA GLN A 60 -11.04 -20.18 1.40
C GLN A 60 -11.92 -18.98 1.76
N PRO A 61 -13.19 -18.97 1.38
CA PRO A 61 -14.16 -18.03 1.94
C PRO A 61 -14.29 -18.26 3.45
N ILE A 62 -14.29 -17.19 4.21
CA ILE A 62 -14.49 -17.22 5.66
C ILE A 62 -15.57 -16.23 6.04
N GLU A 63 -16.23 -16.46 7.16
CA GLU A 63 -17.32 -15.62 7.64
C GLU A 63 -16.89 -14.82 8.87
N LEU A 64 -17.33 -13.57 8.92
CA LEU A 64 -17.24 -12.75 10.11
C LEU A 64 -18.19 -13.30 11.19
N ASN A 65 -17.73 -13.31 12.44
CA ASN A 65 -18.55 -13.70 13.60
C ASN A 65 -19.17 -15.11 13.51
N SER A 66 -18.45 -16.05 12.87
CA SER A 66 -18.87 -17.45 12.73
C SER A 66 -17.87 -18.41 13.37
N ASP A 67 -18.32 -19.49 13.96
CA ASP A 67 -17.48 -20.56 14.51
C ASP A 67 -16.84 -21.43 13.43
N SER A 68 -17.34 -21.37 12.18
CA SER A 68 -16.77 -22.08 11.05
C SER A 68 -15.28 -21.80 10.86
N PHE A 69 -14.83 -20.60 11.20
CA PHE A 69 -13.41 -20.25 11.16
C PHE A 69 -12.59 -20.93 12.27
N ASN A 70 -13.21 -21.21 13.43
CA ASN A 70 -12.56 -21.96 14.51
C ASN A 70 -12.27 -23.40 14.06
N ASP A 71 -13.28 -24.05 13.47
CA ASP A 71 -13.16 -25.42 12.95
C ASP A 71 -12.10 -25.48 11.83
N TYR A 72 -12.11 -24.46 10.97
CA TYR A 72 -11.11 -24.33 9.92
C TYR A 72 -9.68 -24.21 10.50
N LEU A 73 -9.45 -23.38 11.52
CA LEU A 73 -8.15 -23.26 12.19
C LEU A 73 -7.70 -24.57 12.82
N MET A 74 -8.60 -25.28 13.54
CA MET A 74 -8.30 -26.58 14.15
C MET A 74 -7.93 -27.64 13.11
N GLN A 75 -8.55 -27.61 11.95
CA GLN A 75 -8.27 -28.55 10.86
C GLN A 75 -7.00 -28.19 10.08
N TYR A 76 -6.81 -26.91 9.73
CA TYR A 76 -5.71 -26.47 8.89
C TYR A 76 -4.40 -26.39 9.66
N GLN A 77 -4.40 -25.96 10.92
CA GLN A 77 -3.24 -25.81 11.81
C GLN A 77 -2.10 -25.03 11.10
N PRO A 78 -2.27 -23.70 10.88
CA PRO A 78 -1.24 -22.89 10.26
C PRO A 78 -0.03 -22.70 11.17
N ASP A 79 1.17 -22.70 10.59
CA ASP A 79 2.41 -22.31 11.28
C ASP A 79 2.57 -20.78 11.31
N ILE A 80 2.00 -20.11 10.31
CA ILE A 80 2.01 -18.65 10.18
C ILE A 80 0.62 -18.16 9.81
N VAL A 81 0.13 -17.12 10.51
CA VAL A 81 -1.08 -16.38 10.15
C VAL A 81 -0.68 -14.95 9.81
N HIS A 82 -1.00 -14.54 8.60
CA HIS A 82 -0.72 -13.21 8.06
C HIS A 82 -2.03 -12.43 7.91
N PHE A 83 -2.17 -11.34 8.64
CA PHE A 83 -3.34 -10.45 8.57
C PHE A 83 -3.09 -9.29 7.61
N ASP A 84 -3.97 -9.11 6.63
CA ASP A 84 -4.00 -7.93 5.76
C ASP A 84 -4.77 -6.81 6.47
N ARG A 85 -4.06 -5.84 7.00
CA ARG A 85 -4.54 -4.72 7.81
C ARG A 85 -5.02 -5.09 9.21
N PHE A 86 -5.00 -4.10 10.10
CA PHE A 86 -5.32 -4.27 11.51
C PHE A 86 -6.76 -4.78 11.75
N MET A 87 -7.71 -4.44 10.86
CA MET A 87 -9.09 -4.91 11.00
C MET A 87 -9.22 -6.43 10.95
N MET A 88 -8.39 -7.10 10.15
CA MET A 88 -8.38 -8.56 10.09
C MET A 88 -7.78 -9.18 11.35
N GLU A 89 -6.77 -8.55 11.93
CA GLU A 89 -6.26 -8.97 13.24
C GLU A 89 -7.31 -8.81 14.33
N GLU A 90 -8.03 -7.68 14.39
CA GLU A 90 -9.12 -7.47 15.35
C GLU A 90 -10.23 -8.51 15.25
N GLN A 91 -10.61 -8.86 14.02
CA GLN A 91 -11.73 -9.81 13.80
C GLN A 91 -11.32 -11.26 14.08
N PHE A 92 -10.12 -11.65 13.70
CA PHE A 92 -9.73 -13.06 13.68
C PHE A 92 -8.58 -13.39 14.65
N GLY A 93 -7.81 -12.42 15.12
CA GLY A 93 -6.61 -12.64 15.93
C GLY A 93 -6.87 -13.39 17.23
N TRP A 94 -7.97 -13.10 17.95
CA TRP A 94 -8.33 -13.81 19.17
C TRP A 94 -8.68 -15.30 18.92
N ARG A 95 -9.21 -15.63 17.72
CA ARG A 95 -9.47 -17.01 17.32
C ARG A 95 -8.17 -17.75 17.03
N VAL A 96 -7.21 -17.07 16.38
CA VAL A 96 -5.86 -17.59 16.16
C VAL A 96 -5.17 -17.86 17.51
N ASP A 97 -5.21 -16.90 18.44
CA ASP A 97 -4.62 -17.09 19.79
C ASP A 97 -5.24 -18.29 20.53
N LYS A 98 -6.52 -18.60 20.29
CA LYS A 98 -7.20 -19.69 20.95
C LYS A 98 -7.02 -21.06 20.29
N PHE A 99 -7.05 -21.12 18.94
CA PHE A 99 -7.12 -22.38 18.19
C PHE A 99 -5.83 -22.74 17.45
N SER A 100 -4.90 -21.80 17.34
CA SER A 100 -3.55 -21.98 16.77
C SER A 100 -2.53 -21.13 17.54
N PRO A 101 -2.38 -21.32 18.87
CA PRO A 101 -1.58 -20.43 19.73
C PRO A 101 -0.10 -20.39 19.35
N ASP A 102 0.43 -21.45 18.74
CA ASP A 102 1.83 -21.56 18.33
C ASP A 102 2.09 -20.92 16.95
N ALA A 103 1.05 -20.52 16.22
CA ALA A 103 1.22 -19.86 14.94
C ALA A 103 1.89 -18.48 15.11
N LEU A 104 2.92 -18.21 14.29
CA LEU A 104 3.51 -16.87 14.17
C LEU A 104 2.49 -15.92 13.56
N LYS A 105 2.24 -14.79 14.20
CA LYS A 105 1.30 -13.77 13.70
C LYS A 105 2.04 -12.62 13.04
N ILE A 106 1.76 -12.41 11.76
CA ILE A 106 2.28 -11.30 10.95
C ILE A 106 1.12 -10.34 10.65
N LEU A 107 1.33 -9.06 10.84
CA LEU A 107 0.40 -8.00 10.41
C LEU A 107 1.03 -7.22 9.26
N ASP A 108 0.42 -7.24 8.08
CA ASP A 108 0.71 -6.28 7.02
C ASP A 108 -0.15 -5.03 7.25
N THR A 109 0.49 -3.91 7.58
CA THR A 109 -0.23 -2.66 7.82
C THR A 109 -0.75 -2.03 6.52
N VAL A 110 -0.13 -2.34 5.38
CA VAL A 110 -0.33 -1.72 4.06
C VAL A 110 0.08 -0.25 4.05
N ASP A 111 -0.44 0.54 4.97
CA ASP A 111 -0.05 1.89 5.37
C ASP A 111 -0.57 2.15 6.78
N ILE A 112 -0.05 3.16 7.46
CA ILE A 112 -0.56 3.57 8.78
C ILE A 112 -1.83 4.41 8.58
N GLN A 113 -2.98 3.76 8.75
CA GLN A 113 -4.28 4.35 8.45
C GLN A 113 -4.60 5.54 9.35
N CYS A 114 -4.21 5.49 10.63
CA CYS A 114 -4.42 6.62 11.53
C CYS A 114 -3.63 7.86 11.11
N LEU A 115 -2.43 7.70 10.54
CA LEU A 115 -1.66 8.81 9.97
C LEU A 115 -2.39 9.39 8.75
N ARG A 116 -2.88 8.53 7.85
CA ARG A 116 -3.63 8.97 6.66
C ARG A 116 -4.91 9.72 7.04
N ASP A 117 -5.66 9.21 8.02
CA ASP A 117 -6.88 9.86 8.50
C ASP A 117 -6.57 11.19 9.17
N ALA A 118 -5.59 11.24 10.07
CA ALA A 118 -5.18 12.46 10.75
C ALA A 118 -4.79 13.57 9.76
N ARG A 119 -4.00 13.23 8.74
CA ARG A 119 -3.64 14.16 7.65
C ARG A 119 -4.85 14.64 6.85
N HIS A 120 -5.79 13.73 6.56
CA HIS A 120 -7.02 14.08 5.87
C HIS A 120 -7.90 15.05 6.68
N GLN A 121 -8.03 14.83 7.97
CA GLN A 121 -8.78 15.73 8.86
C GLN A 121 -8.09 17.09 9.00
N ALA A 122 -6.77 17.11 9.14
CA ALA A 122 -5.99 18.35 9.19
C ALA A 122 -6.15 19.17 7.89
N LEU A 123 -6.06 18.52 6.72
CA LEU A 123 -6.30 19.15 5.42
C LEU A 123 -7.71 19.74 5.30
N LYS A 124 -8.75 18.99 5.73
CA LYS A 124 -10.13 19.49 5.74
C LYS A 124 -10.31 20.69 6.65
N ALA A 125 -9.60 20.72 7.76
CA ALA A 125 -9.61 21.84 8.71
C ALA A 125 -8.69 23.00 8.27
N ASN A 126 -8.04 22.89 7.10
CA ASN A 126 -7.08 23.85 6.57
C ASN A 126 -6.00 24.25 7.60
N ARG A 127 -5.38 23.25 8.21
CA ARG A 127 -4.30 23.41 9.20
C ARG A 127 -3.26 22.30 9.06
N ASP A 128 -2.12 22.49 9.70
CA ASP A 128 -1.09 21.46 9.78
C ASP A 128 -1.50 20.31 10.70
N LEU A 129 -0.88 19.13 10.46
CA LEU A 129 -0.96 17.98 11.34
C LEU A 129 -0.25 18.28 12.67
N ILE A 130 -0.94 18.02 13.78
CA ILE A 130 -0.35 18.11 15.11
C ILE A 130 -0.32 16.76 15.81
N GLN A 131 0.53 16.59 16.83
CA GLN A 131 0.68 15.31 17.52
C GLN A 131 -0.62 14.77 18.13
N GLN A 132 -1.52 15.65 18.54
CA GLN A 132 -2.82 15.26 19.11
C GLN A 132 -3.70 14.54 18.09
N ASP A 133 -3.58 14.81 16.80
CA ASP A 133 -4.35 14.16 15.75
C ASP A 133 -4.05 12.65 15.65
N LEU A 134 -2.88 12.23 16.14
CA LEU A 134 -2.44 10.84 16.18
C LEU A 134 -2.87 10.10 17.46
N THR A 135 -3.82 10.63 18.23
CA THR A 135 -4.35 9.99 19.45
C THR A 135 -5.80 9.50 19.30
N SER A 136 -6.28 9.40 18.06
CA SER A 136 -7.64 8.97 17.73
C SER A 136 -7.91 7.53 18.16
N ASP A 137 -9.19 7.14 18.22
CA ASP A 137 -9.56 5.74 18.48
C ASP A 137 -9.07 4.81 17.37
N LEU A 138 -8.98 5.30 16.13
CA LEU A 138 -8.35 4.58 15.03
C LEU A 138 -6.88 4.29 15.33
N ALA A 139 -6.12 5.27 15.82
CA ALA A 139 -4.72 5.10 16.21
C ALA A 139 -4.56 4.05 17.32
N LYS A 140 -5.41 4.12 18.37
CA LYS A 140 -5.38 3.14 19.46
C LYS A 140 -5.60 1.72 18.97
N ARG A 141 -6.56 1.52 18.08
CA ARG A 141 -6.88 0.21 17.49
C ARG A 141 -5.75 -0.33 16.62
N GLU A 142 -5.24 0.50 15.72
CA GLU A 142 -4.17 0.11 14.80
C GLU A 142 -2.86 -0.21 15.53
N ILE A 143 -2.44 0.65 16.47
CA ILE A 143 -1.23 0.39 17.28
C ILE A 143 -1.43 -0.84 18.17
N ALA A 144 -2.62 -1.03 18.74
CA ALA A 144 -2.91 -2.22 19.53
C ALA A 144 -2.80 -3.52 18.69
N ALA A 145 -3.25 -3.51 17.44
CA ALA A 145 -3.10 -4.66 16.53
C ALA A 145 -1.62 -4.95 16.20
N ILE A 146 -0.82 -3.92 15.96
CA ILE A 146 0.63 -4.04 15.78
C ILE A 146 1.26 -4.73 17.01
N LEU A 147 0.93 -4.25 18.21
CA LEU A 147 1.48 -4.79 19.46
C LEU A 147 1.00 -6.21 19.77
N ARG A 148 -0.17 -6.65 19.28
CA ARG A 148 -0.67 -8.01 19.46
C ARG A 148 -0.07 -9.02 18.48
N CYS A 149 0.59 -8.58 17.42
CA CYS A 149 1.28 -9.45 16.47
C CYS A 149 2.73 -9.68 16.85
N ASP A 150 3.33 -10.72 16.28
CA ASP A 150 4.74 -11.07 16.51
C ASP A 150 5.65 -10.28 15.55
N ILE A 151 5.17 -9.99 14.34
CA ILE A 151 5.85 -9.15 13.34
C ILE A 151 4.80 -8.23 12.69
N ALA A 152 5.10 -6.94 12.57
CA ALA A 152 4.36 -6.00 11.73
C ALA A 152 5.21 -5.57 10.53
N LEU A 153 4.68 -5.76 9.33
CA LEU A 153 5.30 -5.34 8.08
C LEU A 153 4.95 -3.87 7.83
N ILE A 154 5.97 -3.04 7.74
CA ILE A 154 5.85 -1.59 7.58
C ILE A 154 6.43 -1.19 6.23
N ILE A 155 5.60 -0.57 5.40
CA ILE A 155 5.95 -0.30 4.02
C ILE A 155 6.91 0.89 3.84
N SER A 156 6.98 1.81 4.79
CA SER A 156 7.68 3.09 4.67
C SER A 156 8.65 3.33 5.82
N THR A 157 9.83 3.86 5.52
CA THR A 157 10.81 4.28 6.54
C THR A 157 10.27 5.41 7.42
N TYR A 158 9.45 6.30 6.86
CA TYR A 158 8.76 7.32 7.63
C TYR A 158 7.85 6.70 8.70
N GLU A 159 7.09 5.69 8.33
CA GLU A 159 6.19 4.99 9.26
C GLU A 159 6.96 4.16 10.29
N MET A 160 8.11 3.58 9.92
CA MET A 160 9.01 2.95 10.89
C MET A 160 9.42 3.94 11.98
N THR A 161 9.87 5.13 11.59
CA THR A 161 10.24 6.21 12.52
C THR A 161 9.05 6.66 13.36
N LEU A 162 7.89 6.87 12.74
CA LEU A 162 6.66 7.26 13.46
C LEU A 162 6.28 6.23 14.53
N LEU A 163 6.32 4.94 14.21
CA LEU A 163 5.96 3.87 15.14
C LEU A 163 6.95 3.77 16.31
N THR A 164 8.23 3.90 16.04
CA THR A 164 9.27 3.79 17.09
C THR A 164 9.36 5.03 17.96
N GLU A 165 9.35 6.24 17.37
CA GLU A 165 9.59 7.48 18.11
C GLU A 165 8.32 8.05 18.75
N ARG A 166 7.17 7.99 18.03
CA ARG A 166 5.92 8.58 18.52
C ARG A 166 5.08 7.60 19.34
N PHE A 167 5.01 6.32 18.90
CA PHE A 167 4.18 5.32 19.56
C PHE A 167 4.98 4.38 20.45
N ASN A 168 6.30 4.53 20.54
CA ASN A 168 7.20 3.69 21.32
C ASN A 168 7.02 2.19 21.04
N VAL A 169 6.72 1.82 19.79
CA VAL A 169 6.65 0.41 19.39
C VAL A 169 8.05 -0.15 19.35
N ASN A 170 8.25 -1.30 20.01
CA ASN A 170 9.55 -1.97 20.00
C ASN A 170 9.95 -2.34 18.56
N PRO A 171 11.13 -1.91 18.08
CA PRO A 171 11.63 -2.26 16.74
C PRO A 171 11.70 -3.76 16.46
N ASP A 172 11.83 -4.61 17.51
CA ASP A 172 11.82 -6.07 17.36
C ASP A 172 10.48 -6.59 16.81
N LEU A 173 9.39 -5.87 16.98
CA LEU A 173 8.08 -6.20 16.40
C LEU A 173 7.92 -5.71 14.95
N LEU A 174 8.80 -4.84 14.48
CA LEU A 174 8.67 -4.20 13.18
C LEU A 174 9.60 -4.84 12.15
N HIS A 175 9.15 -4.88 10.90
CA HIS A 175 9.98 -5.25 9.76
C HIS A 175 9.65 -4.33 8.59
N TYR A 176 10.66 -3.60 8.09
CA TYR A 176 10.51 -2.77 6.91
C TYR A 176 10.38 -3.63 5.66
N LEU A 177 9.24 -3.57 5.00
CA LEU A 177 8.96 -4.28 3.75
C LEU A 177 8.28 -3.34 2.75
N PRO A 178 9.04 -2.57 1.97
CA PRO A 178 8.49 -1.76 0.87
C PRO A 178 8.00 -2.65 -0.26
N PHE A 179 7.51 -2.04 -1.35
CA PHE A 179 7.15 -2.79 -2.55
C PHE A 179 8.30 -3.69 -3.02
N MET A 180 7.95 -4.88 -3.46
CA MET A 180 8.93 -5.85 -3.97
C MET A 180 8.85 -5.90 -5.50
N VAL A 181 9.89 -5.39 -6.17
CA VAL A 181 10.02 -5.38 -7.63
C VAL A 181 11.02 -6.44 -8.06
N ASP A 182 10.60 -7.33 -8.96
CA ASP A 182 11.53 -8.25 -9.62
C ASP A 182 12.42 -7.47 -10.60
N LEU A 183 13.69 -7.31 -10.25
CA LEU A 183 14.64 -6.57 -11.09
C LEU A 183 14.94 -7.27 -12.41
N ALA A 184 14.71 -8.58 -12.50
CA ALA A 184 14.89 -9.33 -13.75
C ALA A 184 13.74 -9.08 -14.74
N ALA A 185 12.57 -8.70 -14.23
CA ALA A 185 11.40 -8.35 -15.03
C ALA A 185 11.36 -6.87 -15.46
N LEU A 186 12.35 -6.05 -15.07
CA LEU A 186 12.40 -4.66 -15.50
C LEU A 186 12.52 -4.56 -17.03
N PRO A 187 11.85 -3.58 -17.67
CA PRO A 187 11.93 -3.42 -19.10
C PRO A 187 13.37 -3.10 -19.55
N VAL A 188 13.86 -3.87 -20.51
CA VAL A 188 15.22 -3.68 -21.09
C VAL A 188 15.30 -2.35 -21.83
N LYS A 189 14.20 -1.95 -22.49
CA LYS A 189 14.10 -0.70 -23.23
C LYS A 189 12.74 -0.08 -22.95
N THR A 190 12.73 1.22 -22.72
CA THR A 190 11.50 2.03 -22.61
C THR A 190 11.53 3.14 -23.67
N LYS A 191 10.36 3.69 -23.97
CA LYS A 191 10.20 4.79 -24.94
C LYS A 191 11.10 5.99 -24.55
N SER A 192 11.66 6.63 -25.57
CA SER A 192 12.44 7.88 -25.47
C SER A 192 11.50 9.09 -25.23
N PHE A 193 12.10 10.25 -24.97
CA PHE A 193 11.37 11.51 -24.82
C PHE A 193 10.44 11.80 -26.01
N ASP A 194 10.93 11.62 -27.24
CA ASP A 194 10.21 11.97 -28.45
C ASP A 194 9.05 10.99 -28.78
N GLU A 195 9.09 9.77 -28.23
CA GLU A 195 8.05 8.74 -28.37
C GLU A 195 6.96 8.84 -27.30
N ARG A 196 7.11 9.74 -26.33
CA ARG A 196 6.16 9.93 -25.21
C ARG A 196 5.40 11.24 -25.38
N GLN A 197 4.13 11.23 -25.00
CA GLN A 197 3.27 12.41 -25.07
C GLN A 197 2.39 12.52 -23.84
N HIS A 198 1.84 13.72 -23.61
CA HIS A 198 0.85 14.00 -22.60
C HIS A 198 1.32 13.77 -21.16
N PHE A 199 0.47 14.11 -20.24
CA PHE A 199 0.60 13.86 -18.82
C PHE A 199 -0.34 12.74 -18.40
N MET A 200 0.03 12.04 -17.32
CA MET A 200 -0.87 11.06 -16.75
C MET A 200 -0.88 11.09 -15.24
N THR A 201 -1.94 10.58 -14.66
CA THR A 201 -2.00 10.08 -13.28
C THR A 201 -2.82 8.81 -13.24
N ILE A 202 -2.55 7.95 -12.25
CA ILE A 202 -3.28 6.70 -12.07
C ILE A 202 -3.58 6.44 -10.60
N GLY A 203 -4.73 5.82 -10.31
CA GLY A 203 -5.04 5.36 -8.97
C GLY A 203 -6.51 4.99 -8.78
N ASN A 204 -6.77 4.04 -7.91
CA ASN A 204 -8.11 3.62 -7.56
C ASN A 204 -8.91 4.80 -6.99
N PHE A 205 -10.06 5.11 -7.59
CA PHE A 205 -10.90 6.26 -7.20
C PHE A 205 -11.59 6.07 -5.84
N ARG A 206 -11.70 4.84 -5.33
CA ARG A 206 -12.22 4.57 -3.98
C ARG A 206 -11.25 4.99 -2.88
N HIS A 207 -9.97 5.19 -3.21
CA HIS A 207 -8.95 5.63 -2.26
C HIS A 207 -8.93 7.16 -2.17
N ALA A 208 -9.29 7.70 -1.01
CA ALA A 208 -9.50 9.14 -0.81
C ALA A 208 -8.32 10.03 -1.27
N PRO A 209 -7.02 9.72 -1.00
CA PRO A 209 -5.91 10.51 -1.50
C PRO A 209 -5.84 10.60 -3.04
N ASN A 210 -6.25 9.54 -3.75
CA ASN A 210 -6.26 9.55 -5.21
C ASN A 210 -7.37 10.46 -5.75
N TRP A 211 -8.55 10.39 -5.14
CA TRP A 211 -9.67 11.26 -5.52
C TRP A 211 -9.36 12.74 -5.25
N ASP A 212 -8.77 13.03 -4.11
CA ASP A 212 -8.33 14.38 -3.75
C ASP A 212 -7.28 14.92 -4.75
N ALA A 213 -6.31 14.09 -5.14
CA ALA A 213 -5.31 14.47 -6.14
C ALA A 213 -5.94 14.80 -7.51
N VAL A 214 -6.98 14.09 -7.92
CA VAL A 214 -7.73 14.40 -9.15
C VAL A 214 -8.42 15.76 -9.04
N LEU A 215 -9.05 16.06 -7.90
CA LEU A 215 -9.66 17.37 -7.66
C LEU A 215 -8.60 18.48 -7.61
N TYR A 216 -7.45 18.23 -7.03
CA TYR A 216 -6.37 19.21 -6.97
C TYR A 216 -5.75 19.46 -8.36
N LEU A 217 -5.68 18.44 -9.21
CA LEU A 217 -5.28 18.59 -10.62
C LEU A 217 -6.21 19.52 -11.41
N GLN A 218 -7.49 19.65 -11.06
CA GLN A 218 -8.37 20.64 -11.70
C GLN A 218 -7.90 22.09 -11.47
N SER A 219 -7.24 22.37 -10.35
CA SER A 219 -6.67 23.70 -10.07
C SER A 219 -5.30 23.90 -10.71
N ILE A 220 -4.52 22.85 -10.86
CA ILE A 220 -3.16 22.86 -11.44
C ILE A 220 -3.23 22.88 -12.98
N TRP A 221 -4.11 22.07 -13.56
CA TRP A 221 -4.14 21.82 -15.00
C TRP A 221 -4.30 23.06 -15.88
N PRO A 222 -5.14 24.06 -15.55
CA PRO A 222 -5.26 25.29 -16.34
C PRO A 222 -3.93 26.04 -16.50
N LEU A 223 -3.05 26.01 -15.48
CA LEU A 223 -1.75 26.66 -15.54
C LEU A 223 -0.80 25.92 -16.49
N ILE A 224 -0.83 24.60 -16.48
CA ILE A 224 -0.08 23.76 -17.41
C ILE A 224 -0.60 23.96 -18.83
N ARG A 225 -1.92 23.84 -19.03
CA ARG A 225 -2.57 23.92 -20.33
C ARG A 225 -2.35 25.26 -21.02
N LYS A 226 -2.30 26.36 -20.26
CA LYS A 226 -1.99 27.72 -20.77
C LYS A 226 -0.60 27.76 -21.43
N LYS A 227 0.37 26.99 -20.95
CA LYS A 227 1.75 26.92 -21.47
C LYS A 227 1.92 25.83 -22.54
N LEU A 228 1.07 24.81 -22.51
CA LEU A 228 1.11 23.62 -23.37
C LEU A 228 -0.28 23.35 -23.97
N PRO A 229 -0.74 24.17 -24.94
CA PRO A 229 -2.11 24.11 -25.46
C PRO A 229 -2.51 22.76 -26.07
N GLU A 230 -1.56 21.98 -26.56
CA GLU A 230 -1.80 20.66 -27.18
C GLU A 230 -1.63 19.47 -26.23
N ALA A 231 -1.14 19.72 -25.01
CA ALA A 231 -0.95 18.63 -24.05
C ALA A 231 -2.29 18.19 -23.46
N GLU A 232 -2.43 16.91 -23.13
CA GLU A 232 -3.59 16.35 -22.44
C GLU A 232 -3.15 15.79 -21.07
N LEU A 233 -4.07 15.72 -20.14
CA LEU A 233 -3.94 15.01 -18.87
C LEU A 233 -4.84 13.79 -18.90
N HIS A 234 -4.25 12.61 -18.90
CA HIS A 234 -4.94 11.33 -18.88
C HIS A 234 -5.03 10.80 -17.45
N ILE A 235 -6.24 10.62 -16.94
CA ILE A 235 -6.53 10.18 -15.57
C ILE A 235 -7.08 8.76 -15.63
N TYR A 236 -6.25 7.80 -15.20
CA TYR A 236 -6.59 6.40 -15.15
C TYR A 236 -6.97 5.96 -13.72
N GLY A 237 -7.70 4.88 -13.61
CA GLY A 237 -8.00 4.24 -12.34
C GLY A 237 -9.27 3.42 -12.34
N SER A 238 -9.29 2.41 -11.46
CA SER A 238 -10.45 1.56 -11.24
C SER A 238 -11.55 2.28 -10.47
N TYR A 239 -12.80 1.85 -10.69
CA TYR A 239 -13.99 2.30 -9.98
C TYR A 239 -14.26 3.81 -10.03
N PRO A 240 -14.21 4.45 -11.22
CA PRO A 240 -14.51 5.88 -11.33
C PRO A 240 -15.99 6.14 -10.99
N PRO A 241 -16.28 6.97 -9.98
CA PRO A 241 -17.66 7.33 -9.68
C PRO A 241 -18.22 8.31 -10.73
N PRO A 242 -19.55 8.45 -10.87
CA PRO A 242 -20.16 9.38 -11.84
C PRO A 242 -19.63 10.82 -11.73
N LYS A 243 -19.33 11.30 -10.52
CA LYS A 243 -18.72 12.61 -10.29
C LYS A 243 -17.31 12.73 -10.88
N ALA A 244 -16.57 11.64 -11.02
CA ALA A 244 -15.24 11.66 -11.66
C ALA A 244 -15.41 11.70 -13.19
N THR A 245 -16.28 10.88 -13.76
CA THR A 245 -16.53 10.89 -15.21
C THR A 245 -17.10 12.21 -15.70
N ALA A 246 -17.86 12.93 -14.86
CA ALA A 246 -18.37 14.26 -15.14
C ALA A 246 -17.26 15.34 -15.30
N LEU A 247 -16.03 15.08 -14.81
CA LEU A 247 -14.88 15.97 -15.00
C LEU A 247 -14.24 15.85 -16.38
N ASN A 248 -14.61 14.83 -17.16
CA ASN A 248 -14.03 14.61 -18.49
C ASN A 248 -14.31 15.78 -19.43
N ASN A 249 -13.26 16.41 -19.97
CA ASN A 249 -13.38 17.60 -20.80
C ASN A 249 -12.35 17.58 -21.93
N LEU A 250 -12.82 17.21 -23.13
CA LEU A 250 -12.00 17.16 -24.34
C LEU A 250 -11.44 18.54 -24.74
N LYS A 251 -12.18 19.65 -24.49
CA LYS A 251 -11.74 21.01 -24.89
C LYS A 251 -10.52 21.45 -24.07
N THR A 252 -10.48 21.08 -22.80
CA THR A 252 -9.37 21.44 -21.92
C THR A 252 -8.30 20.35 -21.87
N GLY A 253 -8.51 19.19 -22.47
CA GLY A 253 -7.59 18.05 -22.41
C GLY A 253 -7.51 17.39 -21.03
N PHE A 254 -8.53 17.55 -20.16
CA PHE A 254 -8.63 16.89 -18.86
C PHE A 254 -9.48 15.63 -19.03
N LEU A 255 -8.85 14.46 -19.16
CA LEU A 255 -9.50 13.27 -19.67
C LEU A 255 -9.55 12.15 -18.64
N ILE A 256 -10.75 11.74 -18.24
CA ILE A 256 -10.98 10.58 -17.38
C ILE A 256 -11.02 9.33 -18.26
N LYS A 257 -9.97 8.52 -18.21
CA LYS A 257 -9.81 7.31 -19.05
C LYS A 257 -10.37 6.06 -18.38
N GLY A 258 -10.57 6.06 -17.04
CA GLY A 258 -11.04 4.91 -16.30
C GLY A 258 -9.98 3.82 -16.10
N TRP A 259 -10.43 2.60 -15.90
CA TRP A 259 -9.55 1.47 -15.65
C TRP A 259 -8.76 1.06 -16.90
N VAL A 260 -7.56 0.56 -16.68
CA VAL A 260 -6.68 -0.02 -17.70
C VAL A 260 -6.12 -1.35 -17.19
N GLU A 261 -6.06 -2.34 -18.05
CA GLU A 261 -5.57 -3.67 -17.69
C GLU A 261 -4.08 -3.67 -17.31
N ASP A 262 -3.27 -2.94 -18.08
CA ASP A 262 -1.83 -2.78 -17.84
C ASP A 262 -1.47 -1.31 -17.61
N ALA A 263 -1.18 -0.98 -16.35
CA ALA A 263 -0.74 0.35 -15.96
C ALA A 263 0.60 0.75 -16.61
N TYR A 264 1.50 -0.20 -16.81
CA TYR A 264 2.83 0.07 -17.37
C TYR A 264 2.76 0.61 -18.80
N THR A 265 1.85 0.10 -19.61
CA THR A 265 1.64 0.60 -20.98
C THR A 265 1.27 2.08 -21.02
N VAL A 266 0.38 2.53 -20.14
CA VAL A 266 -0.05 3.94 -20.11
C VAL A 266 0.96 4.85 -19.44
N VAL A 267 1.69 4.35 -18.42
CA VAL A 267 2.78 5.07 -17.77
C VAL A 267 3.93 5.28 -18.75
N GLU A 268 4.32 4.24 -19.51
CA GLU A 268 5.37 4.35 -20.53
C GLU A 268 4.99 5.30 -21.68
N GLY A 269 3.71 5.35 -22.04
CA GLY A 269 3.22 6.25 -23.09
C GLY A 269 3.24 7.72 -22.69
N ALA A 270 3.13 8.02 -21.42
CA ALA A 270 3.12 9.38 -20.91
C ALA A 270 4.53 10.00 -20.82
N ARG A 271 4.64 11.30 -21.09
CA ARG A 271 5.89 12.03 -20.93
C ARG A 271 6.20 12.34 -19.48
N VAL A 272 5.19 12.68 -18.67
CA VAL A 272 5.34 13.02 -17.27
C VAL A 272 4.18 12.45 -16.45
N THR A 273 4.47 11.82 -15.32
CA THR A 273 3.47 11.40 -14.33
C THR A 273 3.24 12.54 -13.32
N LEU A 274 1.98 12.88 -13.07
CA LEU A 274 1.58 13.88 -12.07
C LEU A 274 0.95 13.21 -10.85
N ALA A 275 1.48 13.48 -9.66
CA ALA A 275 0.97 12.92 -8.42
C ALA A 275 0.93 13.98 -7.29
N PRO A 276 0.00 14.97 -7.38
CA PRO A 276 -0.09 16.06 -6.41
C PRO A 276 -0.87 15.64 -5.17
N LEU A 277 -0.29 14.76 -4.36
CA LEU A 277 -0.91 14.21 -3.16
C LEU A 277 -0.81 15.22 -2.02
N ARG A 278 -1.94 15.67 -1.47
CA ARG A 278 -1.99 16.59 -0.34
C ARG A 278 -2.04 15.88 1.01
N PHE A 279 -2.45 14.63 1.02
CA PHE A 279 -2.40 13.74 2.18
C PHE A 279 -2.26 12.28 1.76
N GLY A 280 -1.89 11.43 2.70
CA GLY A 280 -1.70 10.00 2.49
C GLY A 280 -0.78 9.41 3.55
N ALA A 281 -0.56 8.12 3.47
CA ALA A 281 0.42 7.36 4.24
C ALA A 281 1.04 6.29 3.33
N GLY A 282 1.99 5.54 3.81
CA GLY A 282 2.66 4.48 3.05
C GLY A 282 3.39 4.98 1.80
N LEU A 283 3.68 4.07 0.89
CA LEU A 283 4.32 4.34 -0.39
C LEU A 283 3.29 4.50 -1.51
N LYS A 284 3.67 5.20 -2.57
CA LYS A 284 2.78 5.59 -3.66
C LYS A 284 3.06 4.74 -4.91
N GLY A 285 2.29 3.66 -5.10
CA GLY A 285 2.48 2.72 -6.21
C GLY A 285 2.61 3.39 -7.57
N LYS A 286 1.81 4.42 -7.87
CA LYS A 286 1.91 5.18 -9.12
C LYS A 286 3.28 5.80 -9.39
N LEU A 287 4.01 6.20 -8.32
CA LEU A 287 5.37 6.72 -8.43
C LEU A 287 6.38 5.59 -8.62
N LEU A 288 6.13 4.43 -8.00
CA LEU A 288 6.92 3.23 -8.29
C LEU A 288 6.73 2.78 -9.76
N ASP A 289 5.49 2.74 -10.26
CA ASP A 289 5.21 2.40 -11.65
C ASP A 289 5.92 3.38 -12.60
N ALA A 290 5.90 4.68 -12.27
CA ALA A 290 6.63 5.69 -13.02
C ALA A 290 8.16 5.44 -13.02
N MET A 291 8.74 5.07 -11.87
CA MET A 291 10.17 4.73 -11.77
C MET A 291 10.51 3.47 -12.57
N VAL A 292 9.68 2.41 -12.50
CA VAL A 292 9.88 1.16 -13.24
C VAL A 292 9.84 1.40 -14.74
N MET A 293 8.88 2.20 -15.21
CA MET A 293 8.73 2.53 -16.64
C MET A 293 9.59 3.72 -17.08
N GLN A 294 10.47 4.18 -16.21
CA GLN A 294 11.41 5.28 -16.47
C GLN A 294 10.69 6.54 -16.99
N THR A 295 9.56 6.87 -16.37
CA THR A 295 8.77 8.08 -16.63
C THR A 295 9.02 9.07 -15.51
N PRO A 296 9.63 10.23 -15.76
CA PRO A 296 9.80 11.28 -14.76
C PRO A 296 8.46 11.72 -14.15
N SER A 297 8.49 12.09 -12.88
CA SER A 297 7.29 12.48 -12.16
C SER A 297 7.39 13.86 -11.51
N VAL A 298 6.24 14.54 -11.40
CA VAL A 298 6.08 15.67 -10.48
C VAL A 298 5.15 15.24 -9.36
N THR A 299 5.63 15.42 -8.14
CA THR A 299 4.88 15.03 -6.95
C THR A 299 5.06 16.04 -5.82
N THR A 300 4.38 15.84 -4.71
CA THR A 300 4.51 16.63 -3.49
C THR A 300 5.44 15.95 -2.49
N SER A 301 5.81 16.65 -1.42
CA SER A 301 6.55 16.06 -0.29
C SER A 301 5.82 14.85 0.30
N ILE A 302 4.48 14.89 0.41
CA ILE A 302 3.65 13.74 0.82
C ILE A 302 3.72 12.58 -0.20
N GLY A 303 3.80 12.90 -1.49
CA GLY A 303 3.95 11.88 -2.52
C GLY A 303 5.30 11.19 -2.48
N ALA A 304 6.38 11.94 -2.28
CA ALA A 304 7.76 11.45 -2.24
C ALA A 304 8.13 10.78 -0.91
N GLU A 305 7.31 10.96 0.14
CA GLU A 305 7.60 10.46 1.49
C GLU A 305 7.85 8.95 1.51
N GLY A 306 8.95 8.54 2.10
CA GLY A 306 9.39 7.15 2.19
C GLY A 306 9.94 6.55 0.89
N MET A 307 9.91 7.30 -0.22
CA MET A 307 10.38 6.84 -1.54
C MET A 307 11.70 7.50 -1.97
N THR A 308 12.23 8.41 -1.18
CA THR A 308 13.53 9.02 -1.43
C THR A 308 14.66 8.08 -1.02
N VAL A 309 15.72 8.04 -1.83
CA VAL A 309 16.91 7.23 -1.56
C VAL A 309 18.05 8.18 -1.23
N PRO A 310 18.83 7.94 -0.16
CA PRO A 310 20.02 8.72 0.13
C PRO A 310 20.97 8.80 -1.08
N ASP A 311 21.54 9.96 -1.31
CA ASP A 311 22.50 10.21 -2.38
C ASP A 311 21.96 9.99 -3.82
N ALA A 312 20.64 10.02 -4.00
CA ALA A 312 20.03 9.98 -5.31
C ALA A 312 18.95 11.08 -5.43
N PRO A 313 19.05 12.00 -6.40
CA PRO A 313 18.01 12.98 -6.66
C PRO A 313 16.69 12.32 -6.99
N TRP A 314 15.59 12.99 -6.64
CA TRP A 314 14.26 12.52 -7.05
C TRP A 314 14.18 12.39 -8.58
N PRO A 315 13.58 11.33 -9.13
CA PRO A 315 13.45 11.13 -10.58
C PRO A 315 12.35 12.04 -11.16
N GLY A 316 12.54 13.33 -11.07
CA GLY A 316 11.61 14.37 -11.45
C GLY A 316 11.72 15.60 -10.56
N THR A 317 10.57 16.11 -10.07
CA THR A 317 10.51 17.27 -9.19
C THR A 317 9.50 17.06 -8.05
N VAL A 318 9.88 17.51 -6.85
CA VAL A 318 8.98 17.62 -5.69
C VAL A 318 8.57 19.08 -5.55
N ALA A 319 7.26 19.36 -5.54
CA ALA A 319 6.71 20.71 -5.43
C ALA A 319 5.35 20.66 -4.72
N ASP A 320 5.15 21.48 -3.69
CA ASP A 320 3.99 21.40 -2.81
C ASP A 320 2.89 22.43 -3.12
N ASP A 321 3.23 23.54 -3.78
CA ASP A 321 2.28 24.54 -4.20
C ASP A 321 1.90 24.43 -5.69
N ILE A 322 0.76 25.01 -6.05
CA ILE A 322 0.16 24.89 -7.39
C ILE A 322 1.07 25.45 -8.49
N GLU A 323 1.67 26.62 -8.26
CA GLU A 323 2.48 27.33 -9.24
C GLU A 323 3.80 26.60 -9.50
N SER A 324 4.51 26.23 -8.44
CA SER A 324 5.75 25.44 -8.52
C SER A 324 5.52 24.08 -9.15
N PHE A 325 4.42 23.40 -8.79
CA PHE A 325 4.04 22.11 -9.37
C PHE A 325 3.77 22.22 -10.87
N ALA A 326 2.97 23.22 -11.27
CA ALA A 326 2.67 23.47 -12.68
C ALA A 326 3.94 23.86 -13.47
N GLY A 327 4.81 24.70 -12.89
CA GLY A 327 6.08 25.09 -13.49
C GLY A 327 7.01 23.91 -13.71
N ALA A 328 7.14 23.03 -12.71
CA ALA A 328 7.92 21.79 -12.79
C ALA A 328 7.38 20.84 -13.87
N ALA A 329 6.06 20.68 -13.95
CA ALA A 329 5.41 19.85 -14.96
C ALA A 329 5.70 20.38 -16.39
N VAL A 330 5.56 21.68 -16.62
CA VAL A 330 5.85 22.30 -17.90
C VAL A 330 7.33 22.14 -18.28
N LYS A 331 8.25 22.35 -17.33
CA LYS A 331 9.69 22.19 -17.54
C LYS A 331 10.03 20.76 -17.97
N LEU A 332 9.60 19.75 -17.20
CA LEU A 332 9.84 18.35 -17.55
C LEU A 332 9.21 17.95 -18.90
N TYR A 333 8.10 18.55 -19.27
CA TYR A 333 7.43 18.26 -20.54
C TYR A 333 8.16 18.81 -21.76
N GLN A 334 8.80 19.98 -21.66
CA GLN A 334 9.42 20.72 -22.78
C GLN A 334 10.93 20.53 -22.86
N ASP A 335 11.60 20.39 -21.71
CA ASP A 335 13.05 20.34 -21.62
C ASP A 335 13.54 18.88 -21.63
N LYS A 336 13.95 18.42 -22.82
CA LYS A 336 14.47 17.07 -23.02
C LYS A 336 15.68 16.74 -22.14
N VAL A 337 16.56 17.72 -21.89
CA VAL A 337 17.76 17.50 -21.05
C VAL A 337 17.34 17.28 -19.60
N ALA A 338 16.44 18.10 -19.07
CA ALA A 338 15.91 17.94 -17.72
C ALA A 338 15.14 16.61 -17.58
N TRP A 339 14.40 16.22 -18.60
CA TRP A 339 13.64 14.95 -18.64
C TRP A 339 14.58 13.73 -18.62
N GLU A 340 15.63 13.72 -19.50
CA GLU A 340 16.58 12.59 -19.54
C GLU A 340 17.40 12.49 -18.24
N LEU A 341 17.74 13.62 -17.63
CA LEU A 341 18.40 13.64 -16.33
C LEU A 341 17.50 13.01 -15.25
N ALA A 342 16.24 13.43 -15.17
CA ALA A 342 15.28 12.87 -14.23
C ALA A 342 15.05 11.36 -14.46
N ARG A 343 14.92 10.95 -15.73
CA ARG A 343 14.81 9.56 -16.14
C ARG A 343 16.00 8.71 -15.66
N SER A 344 17.21 9.23 -15.76
CA SER A 344 18.42 8.49 -15.37
C SER A 344 18.43 8.08 -13.89
N HIS A 345 17.68 8.77 -13.03
CA HIS A 345 17.60 8.47 -11.60
C HIS A 345 16.54 7.42 -11.25
N THR A 346 15.56 7.13 -12.14
CA THR A 346 14.42 6.24 -11.84
C THR A 346 14.84 4.86 -11.37
N LEU A 347 15.61 4.14 -12.18
CA LEU A 347 16.03 2.77 -11.87
C LEU A 347 17.01 2.69 -10.68
N THR A 348 17.70 3.79 -10.34
CA THR A 348 18.52 3.86 -9.14
C THR A 348 17.66 3.69 -7.89
N HIS A 349 16.52 4.37 -7.83
CA HIS A 349 15.54 4.21 -6.73
C HIS A 349 14.99 2.80 -6.67
N VAL A 350 14.55 2.25 -7.82
CA VAL A 350 14.00 0.89 -7.88
C VAL A 350 15.01 -0.15 -7.37
N ARG A 351 16.25 -0.10 -7.85
CA ARG A 351 17.30 -1.07 -7.49
C ARG A 351 17.74 -0.98 -6.03
N LYS A 352 17.82 0.24 -5.48
CA LYS A 352 18.28 0.45 -4.10
C LYS A 352 17.20 0.12 -3.06
N GLN A 353 15.93 0.41 -3.35
CA GLN A 353 14.87 0.36 -2.34
C GLN A 353 13.89 -0.82 -2.54
N PHE A 354 13.65 -1.26 -3.77
CA PHE A 354 12.53 -2.16 -4.10
C PHE A 354 12.95 -3.53 -4.62
N ASN A 355 14.19 -3.94 -4.43
CA ASN A 355 14.72 -5.23 -4.90
C ASN A 355 14.04 -6.43 -4.20
N ALA A 356 13.15 -7.12 -4.89
CA ALA A 356 12.38 -8.25 -4.35
C ALA A 356 13.28 -9.35 -3.76
N ALA A 357 14.39 -9.70 -4.41
CA ALA A 357 15.27 -10.77 -3.93
C ALA A 357 15.93 -10.44 -2.59
N VAL A 358 16.33 -9.18 -2.39
CA VAL A 358 16.92 -8.70 -1.12
C VAL A 358 15.85 -8.64 -0.04
N LEU A 359 14.71 -8.04 -0.34
CA LEU A 359 13.61 -7.82 0.60
C LEU A 359 12.98 -9.14 1.07
N SER A 360 12.74 -10.07 0.15
CA SER A 360 12.22 -11.40 0.48
C SER A 360 13.18 -12.16 1.41
N ARG A 361 14.49 -12.15 1.10
CA ARG A 361 15.48 -12.78 1.98
C ARG A 361 15.44 -12.20 3.39
N GLN A 362 15.43 -10.87 3.52
CA GLN A 362 15.36 -10.19 4.83
C GLN A 362 14.06 -10.53 5.59
N LEU A 363 12.93 -10.62 4.89
CA LEU A 363 11.66 -11.03 5.48
C LEU A 363 11.76 -12.46 6.05
N PHE A 364 12.30 -13.40 5.28
CA PHE A 364 12.41 -14.79 5.72
C PHE A 364 13.43 -14.99 6.84
N GLU A 365 14.53 -14.25 6.85
CA GLU A 365 15.48 -14.20 7.96
C GLU A 365 14.81 -13.70 9.25
N LYS A 366 13.99 -12.64 9.15
CA LYS A 366 13.20 -12.13 10.29
C LYS A 366 12.19 -13.16 10.78
N ILE A 367 11.44 -13.79 9.88
CA ILE A 367 10.45 -14.83 10.23
C ILE A 367 11.15 -16.00 10.95
N ALA A 368 12.23 -16.54 10.39
CA ALA A 368 12.97 -17.65 10.99
C ALA A 368 13.48 -17.30 12.40
N LYS A 369 14.13 -16.14 12.54
CA LYS A 369 14.64 -15.65 13.84
C LYS A 369 13.55 -15.57 14.90
N VAL A 370 12.35 -15.08 14.54
CA VAL A 370 11.23 -14.93 15.48
C VAL A 370 10.61 -16.30 15.78
N GLN A 371 10.45 -17.19 14.78
CA GLN A 371 9.92 -18.55 14.99
C GLN A 371 10.81 -19.38 15.92
N GLU A 372 12.13 -19.34 15.75
CA GLU A 372 13.09 -20.05 16.61
C GLU A 372 12.99 -19.66 18.09
N ASN A 373 12.59 -18.43 18.38
CA ASN A 373 12.53 -17.85 19.72
C ASN A 373 11.15 -17.28 20.08
N LEU A 374 10.07 -17.83 19.51
CA LEU A 374 8.73 -17.25 19.58
C LEU A 374 8.25 -17.01 21.01
N THR A 375 8.47 -17.96 21.91
CA THR A 375 8.10 -17.83 23.33
C THR A 375 8.80 -16.65 23.99
N GLN A 376 10.13 -16.54 23.83
CA GLN A 376 10.88 -15.43 24.43
C GLN A 376 10.54 -14.10 23.78
N HIS A 377 10.32 -14.07 22.44
CA HIS A 377 9.88 -12.89 21.70
C HIS A 377 8.55 -12.37 22.27
N ARG A 378 7.59 -13.25 22.53
CA ARG A 378 6.28 -12.91 23.12
C ARG A 378 6.39 -12.48 24.59
N ILE A 379 7.27 -13.07 25.38
CA ILE A 379 7.55 -12.66 26.77
C ILE A 379 8.10 -11.22 26.78
N ASN A 380 8.97 -10.87 25.87
CA ASN A 380 9.56 -9.53 25.76
C ASN A 380 8.52 -8.46 25.31
N ASN A 381 7.40 -8.89 24.71
CA ASN A 381 6.30 -8.01 24.32
C ASN A 381 5.17 -8.04 25.38
N PHE A 382 5.47 -7.59 26.60
CA PHE A 382 4.49 -7.59 27.68
C PHE A 382 3.26 -6.71 27.39
N THR A 383 3.44 -5.57 26.72
CA THR A 383 2.32 -4.69 26.30
C THR A 383 1.36 -5.43 25.37
N GLY A 384 1.87 -6.16 24.40
CA GLY A 384 1.05 -7.00 23.53
C GLY A 384 0.29 -8.09 24.28
N ALA A 385 0.94 -8.75 25.24
CA ALA A 385 0.29 -9.75 26.11
C ALA A 385 -0.85 -9.13 26.93
N MET A 386 -0.64 -7.95 27.51
CA MET A 386 -1.66 -7.20 28.26
C MET A 386 -2.85 -6.80 27.36
N LEU A 387 -2.59 -6.33 26.13
CA LEU A 387 -3.63 -5.98 25.17
C LEU A 387 -4.44 -7.19 24.71
N LYS A 388 -3.83 -8.36 24.57
CA LYS A 388 -4.53 -9.62 24.29
C LYS A 388 -5.47 -10.00 25.45
N HIS A 389 -5.04 -9.83 26.68
CA HIS A 389 -5.83 -10.18 27.85
C HIS A 389 -7.10 -9.31 28.02
N HIS A 390 -6.99 -8.00 27.90
CA HIS A 390 -8.09 -7.07 28.19
C HIS A 390 -8.88 -6.64 26.94
N THR A 391 -8.24 -6.26 25.86
CA THR A 391 -8.90 -5.70 24.69
C THR A 391 -9.56 -6.77 23.84
N MET A 392 -8.91 -7.94 23.67
CA MET A 392 -9.48 -9.02 22.86
C MET A 392 -10.69 -9.69 23.51
N ALA A 393 -10.81 -9.67 24.84
CA ALA A 393 -12.01 -10.20 25.51
C ALA A 393 -13.28 -9.45 25.09
N SER A 394 -13.24 -8.15 24.92
CA SER A 394 -14.38 -7.34 24.46
C SER A 394 -14.83 -7.72 23.05
N THR A 395 -13.91 -7.80 22.09
CA THR A 395 -14.21 -8.20 20.71
C THR A 395 -14.71 -9.65 20.64
N LYS A 396 -14.09 -10.54 21.43
CA LYS A 396 -14.51 -11.94 21.54
C LYS A 396 -15.95 -12.06 21.99
N TYR A 397 -16.31 -11.41 23.08
CA TYR A 397 -17.67 -11.49 23.62
C TYR A 397 -18.71 -10.81 22.72
N LEU A 398 -18.37 -9.71 22.08
CA LEU A 398 -19.23 -9.08 21.09
C LEU A 398 -19.49 -10.01 19.89
N SER A 399 -18.44 -10.64 19.37
CA SER A 399 -18.56 -11.60 18.28
C SER A 399 -19.43 -12.82 18.67
N GLN A 400 -19.21 -13.38 19.87
CA GLN A 400 -20.02 -14.47 20.38
C GLN A 400 -21.51 -14.07 20.58
N TRP A 401 -21.75 -12.85 21.04
CA TRP A 401 -23.11 -12.34 21.16
C TRP A 401 -23.79 -12.18 19.80
N ILE A 402 -23.11 -11.67 18.78
CA ILE A 402 -23.63 -11.57 17.41
C ILE A 402 -23.93 -12.96 16.84
N MET A 403 -23.05 -13.92 17.04
CA MET A 403 -23.26 -15.31 16.60
C MET A 403 -24.51 -15.92 17.23
N GLU A 404 -24.70 -15.73 18.53
CA GLU A 404 -25.89 -16.25 19.23
C GLU A 404 -27.18 -15.57 18.77
N LYS A 405 -27.10 -14.24 18.49
CA LYS A 405 -28.26 -13.50 17.97
C LYS A 405 -28.68 -13.91 16.56
N ASN A 406 -27.74 -14.44 15.76
CA ASN A 406 -27.99 -14.85 14.37
C ASN A 406 -28.41 -16.33 14.23
N LYS A 407 -28.43 -17.11 15.32
CA LYS A 407 -29.02 -18.43 15.39
C LYS A 407 -30.56 -18.33 15.44
#